data_2302c894c810edb6aab50e4f0db6f7cd
#
_entry.id   2302c894c810edb6aab50e4f0db6f7cd
#
_cell.length_a   1.000
_cell.length_b   1.000
_cell.length_c   1.000
_cell.angle_alpha   90.00
_cell.angle_beta   90.00
_cell.angle_gamma   90.00
#
_symmetry.space_group_name_H-M   'P 1'
#
loop_
_entity.id
_entity.type
_entity.pdbx_description
1 polymer ?
#
loop_
_entity_poly.entity_id
_entity_poly.type
_entity_poly.pdbx_seq_one_letter_code
_entity_poly.pdbx_strand_id
1 'polypeptide(L)'
;MTRSDTRGAEKRQRLVDGARHVVYQQGLERTTLAEVAQVADVPLGNVYYYFKTKDDLVDAAIDAHVREIEAMLASLERHRTPRTRLKALVRAFIEQRHLAAERGCPHGSLCQELDKRDDDLQRAARRLIEVPLRWAQNQFSQMGRRDAEDLAVALISAYQGVSLLANTLRDPDLMLREGRRLERWIDSL
;
A
#
# COMPACT_ATOMS: atom_id res chain seq x y z
N MET A 1 8.80 4.07 -30.36
CA MET A 1 7.47 3.92 -29.75
C MET A 1 6.46 4.66 -30.61
N THR A 2 5.49 3.99 -31.16
CA THR A 2 4.48 4.61 -32.03
C THR A 2 3.39 5.30 -31.18
N ARG A 3 2.70 6.29 -31.78
CA ARG A 3 1.58 7.00 -31.10
C ARG A 3 0.43 6.05 -30.68
N SER A 4 0.34 4.88 -31.32
CA SER A 4 -0.61 3.80 -30.98
C SER A 4 -0.20 3.07 -29.70
N ASP A 5 1.10 2.79 -29.52
CA ASP A 5 1.63 2.08 -28.34
C ASP A 5 1.44 2.90 -27.07
N THR A 6 1.62 4.24 -27.17
CA THR A 6 1.42 5.15 -26.04
C THR A 6 -0.04 5.17 -25.58
N ARG A 7 -1.01 5.25 -26.50
CA ARG A 7 -2.44 5.22 -26.16
C ARG A 7 -2.88 3.89 -25.53
N GLY A 8 -2.27 2.77 -25.98
CA GLY A 8 -2.53 1.46 -25.38
C GLY A 8 -2.04 1.39 -23.93
N ALA A 9 -0.81 1.86 -23.69
CA ALA A 9 -0.22 1.91 -22.35
C ALA A 9 -1.03 2.83 -21.40
N GLU A 10 -1.48 3.99 -21.89
CA GLU A 10 -2.32 4.93 -21.11
C GLU A 10 -3.66 4.30 -20.70
N LYS A 11 -4.34 3.60 -21.62
CA LYS A 11 -5.60 2.90 -21.31
C LYS A 11 -5.39 1.79 -20.27
N ARG A 12 -4.32 1.00 -20.44
CA ARG A 12 -3.96 -0.04 -19.49
C ARG A 12 -3.72 0.55 -18.10
N GLN A 13 -2.99 1.68 -18.02
CA GLN A 13 -2.72 2.36 -16.75
C GLN A 13 -4.01 2.88 -16.10
N ARG A 14 -4.90 3.51 -16.86
CA ARG A 14 -6.21 3.97 -16.34
C ARG A 14 -7.05 2.82 -15.77
N LEU A 15 -7.02 1.65 -16.40
CA LEU A 15 -7.69 0.46 -15.86
C LEU A 15 -7.09 0.00 -14.53
N VAL A 16 -5.76 0.00 -14.41
CA VAL A 16 -5.06 -0.34 -13.17
C VAL A 16 -5.43 0.66 -12.06
N ASP A 17 -5.41 1.96 -12.36
CA ASP A 17 -5.75 3.01 -11.39
C ASP A 17 -7.23 2.93 -10.99
N GLY A 18 -8.12 2.67 -11.95
CA GLY A 18 -9.54 2.43 -11.71
C GLY A 18 -9.77 1.20 -10.82
N ALA A 19 -9.06 0.10 -11.06
CA ALA A 19 -9.14 -1.09 -10.22
C ALA A 19 -8.70 -0.81 -8.78
N ARG A 20 -7.58 -0.13 -8.60
CA ARG A 20 -7.09 0.28 -7.25
C ARG A 20 -8.12 1.13 -6.52
N HIS A 21 -8.73 2.09 -7.22
CA HIS A 21 -9.75 2.95 -6.66
C HIS A 21 -10.99 2.17 -6.23
N VAL A 22 -11.56 1.34 -7.11
CA VAL A 22 -12.79 0.58 -6.86
C VAL A 22 -12.56 -0.45 -5.75
N VAL A 23 -11.46 -1.22 -5.81
CA VAL A 23 -11.11 -2.20 -4.77
C VAL A 23 -10.96 -1.53 -3.41
N TYR A 24 -10.31 -0.37 -3.34
CA TYR A 24 -10.16 0.35 -2.07
C TYR A 24 -11.50 0.89 -1.53
N GLN A 25 -12.45 1.23 -2.41
CA GLN A 25 -13.74 1.76 -1.98
C GLN A 25 -14.71 0.70 -1.46
N GLN A 26 -14.76 -0.46 -2.09
CA GLN A 26 -15.81 -1.45 -1.83
C GLN A 26 -15.32 -2.87 -1.58
N GLY A 27 -14.01 -3.08 -1.61
CA GLY A 27 -13.36 -4.39 -1.48
C GLY A 27 -13.27 -5.15 -2.80
N LEU A 28 -12.38 -6.14 -2.82
CA LEU A 28 -12.10 -6.96 -3.99
C LEU A 28 -13.32 -7.79 -4.42
N GLU A 29 -14.02 -8.40 -3.47
CA GLU A 29 -15.14 -9.30 -3.75
C GLU A 29 -16.23 -8.60 -4.56
N ARG A 30 -16.59 -7.38 -4.14
CA ARG A 30 -17.65 -6.58 -4.77
C ARG A 30 -17.24 -5.88 -6.06
N THR A 31 -15.95 -5.81 -6.35
CA THR A 31 -15.42 -5.14 -7.55
C THR A 31 -15.72 -5.95 -8.80
N THR A 32 -16.25 -5.28 -9.83
CA THR A 32 -16.49 -5.87 -11.16
C THR A 32 -15.64 -5.18 -12.24
N LEU A 33 -15.34 -5.91 -13.33
CA LEU A 33 -14.63 -5.31 -14.47
C LEU A 33 -15.44 -4.19 -15.14
N ALA A 34 -16.77 -4.23 -15.07
CA ALA A 34 -17.63 -3.18 -15.62
C ALA A 34 -17.50 -1.87 -14.86
N GLU A 35 -17.48 -1.91 -13.51
CA GLU A 35 -17.26 -0.72 -12.68
C GLU A 35 -15.86 -0.14 -12.87
N VAL A 36 -14.83 -1.01 -12.93
CA VAL A 36 -13.47 -0.56 -13.22
C VAL A 36 -13.40 0.11 -14.60
N ALA A 37 -14.02 -0.46 -15.62
CA ALA A 37 -14.09 0.12 -16.96
C ALA A 37 -14.74 1.52 -16.94
N GLN A 38 -15.84 1.65 -16.21
CA GLN A 38 -16.55 2.92 -16.05
C GLN A 38 -15.69 3.97 -15.37
N VAL A 39 -15.05 3.65 -14.24
CA VAL A 39 -14.16 4.57 -13.50
C VAL A 39 -12.93 4.96 -14.32
N ALA A 40 -12.39 4.02 -15.10
CA ALA A 40 -11.25 4.24 -15.97
C ALA A 40 -11.59 5.01 -17.27
N ASP A 41 -12.85 5.26 -17.55
CA ASP A 41 -13.32 5.79 -18.84
C ASP A 41 -12.75 4.97 -20.02
N VAL A 42 -12.91 3.64 -19.93
CA VAL A 42 -12.49 2.68 -20.96
C VAL A 42 -13.68 1.78 -21.30
N PRO A 43 -14.05 1.61 -22.58
CA PRO A 43 -15.13 0.69 -22.94
C PRO A 43 -14.87 -0.72 -22.40
N LEU A 44 -15.91 -1.38 -21.84
CA LEU A 44 -15.79 -2.71 -21.23
C LEU A 44 -15.17 -3.75 -22.16
N GLY A 45 -15.52 -3.71 -23.45
CA GLY A 45 -14.94 -4.61 -24.45
C GLY A 45 -13.42 -4.48 -24.60
N ASN A 46 -12.88 -3.29 -24.30
CA ASN A 46 -11.43 -3.06 -24.33
C ASN A 46 -10.71 -3.60 -23.08
N VAL A 47 -11.42 -3.80 -21.95
CA VAL A 47 -10.80 -4.36 -20.74
C VAL A 47 -10.22 -5.74 -21.03
N TYR A 48 -10.99 -6.60 -21.71
CA TYR A 48 -10.59 -7.96 -22.06
C TYR A 48 -9.40 -8.03 -23.04
N TYR A 49 -9.11 -6.93 -23.73
CA TYR A 49 -7.89 -6.82 -24.53
C TYR A 49 -6.64 -6.74 -23.65
N TYR A 50 -6.72 -6.01 -22.52
CA TYR A 50 -5.59 -5.78 -21.62
C TYR A 50 -5.50 -6.81 -20.48
N PHE A 51 -6.66 -7.26 -19.97
CA PHE A 51 -6.76 -8.16 -18.83
C PHE A 51 -7.81 -9.22 -19.12
N LYS A 52 -7.41 -10.49 -19.14
CA LYS A 52 -8.31 -11.61 -19.48
C LYS A 52 -9.25 -11.95 -18.34
N THR A 53 -8.80 -11.73 -17.11
CA THR A 53 -9.54 -12.03 -15.88
C THR A 53 -9.53 -10.82 -14.95
N LYS A 54 -10.38 -10.82 -13.94
CA LYS A 54 -10.34 -9.88 -12.83
C LYS A 54 -9.02 -10.03 -12.06
N ASP A 55 -8.55 -11.26 -11.89
CA ASP A 55 -7.32 -11.57 -11.16
C ASP A 55 -6.08 -10.97 -11.86
N ASP A 56 -5.99 -11.02 -13.19
CA ASP A 56 -4.92 -10.35 -13.96
C ASP A 56 -4.89 -8.84 -13.71
N LEU A 57 -6.07 -8.22 -13.61
CA LEU A 57 -6.18 -6.79 -13.34
C LEU A 57 -5.81 -6.46 -11.90
N VAL A 58 -6.20 -7.30 -10.95
CA VAL A 58 -5.87 -7.15 -9.53
C VAL A 58 -4.37 -7.33 -9.30
N ASP A 59 -3.75 -8.30 -9.95
CA ASP A 59 -2.29 -8.49 -9.90
C ASP A 59 -1.54 -7.25 -10.40
N ALA A 60 -1.96 -6.70 -11.52
CA ALA A 60 -1.40 -5.45 -12.04
C ALA A 60 -1.63 -4.25 -11.09
N ALA A 61 -2.75 -4.23 -10.36
CA ALA A 61 -3.03 -3.21 -9.34
C ALA A 61 -2.12 -3.38 -8.12
N ILE A 62 -1.87 -4.62 -7.67
CA ILE A 62 -0.90 -4.93 -6.60
C ILE A 62 0.49 -4.46 -7.01
N ASP A 63 0.93 -4.79 -8.22
CA ASP A 63 2.21 -4.34 -8.76
C ASP A 63 2.34 -2.81 -8.80
N ALA A 64 1.28 -2.11 -9.13
CA ALA A 64 1.27 -0.64 -9.11
C ALA A 64 1.40 -0.10 -7.67
N HIS A 65 0.71 -0.70 -6.69
CA HIS A 65 0.87 -0.34 -5.28
C HIS A 65 2.29 -0.61 -4.78
N VAL A 66 2.88 -1.76 -5.13
CA VAL A 66 4.27 -2.08 -4.75
C VAL A 66 5.23 -1.02 -5.28
N ARG A 67 5.12 -0.64 -6.56
CA ARG A 67 5.95 0.42 -7.15
C ARG A 67 5.79 1.77 -6.44
N GLU A 68 4.57 2.13 -6.02
CA GLU A 68 4.34 3.36 -5.25
C GLU A 68 4.97 3.31 -3.87
N ILE A 69 4.85 2.17 -3.18
CA ILE A 69 5.53 1.95 -1.89
C ILE A 69 7.04 2.11 -2.07
N GLU A 70 7.62 1.45 -3.08
CA GLU A 70 9.06 1.54 -3.37
C GLU A 70 9.49 2.98 -3.69
N ALA A 71 8.73 3.70 -4.51
CA ALA A 71 9.00 5.09 -4.84
C ALA A 71 8.89 6.01 -3.61
N MET A 72 7.89 5.80 -2.76
CA MET A 72 7.74 6.52 -1.50
C MET A 72 8.94 6.25 -0.59
N LEU A 73 9.31 4.98 -0.36
CA LEU A 73 10.45 4.60 0.47
C LEU A 73 11.77 5.16 -0.07
N ALA A 74 11.98 5.11 -1.40
CA ALA A 74 13.15 5.72 -2.04
C ALA A 74 13.20 7.25 -1.80
N SER A 75 12.05 7.92 -1.80
CA SER A 75 11.98 9.35 -1.50
C SER A 75 12.42 9.69 -0.07
N LEU A 76 12.27 8.76 0.88
CA LEU A 76 12.69 8.93 2.27
C LEU A 76 14.20 8.86 2.44
N GLU A 77 14.93 8.25 1.48
CA GLU A 77 16.40 8.17 1.52
C GLU A 77 17.09 9.55 1.43
N ARG A 78 16.38 10.61 1.03
CA ARG A 78 16.86 12.00 1.09
C ARG A 78 17.17 12.47 2.53
N HIS A 79 16.57 11.85 3.54
CA HIS A 79 16.87 12.16 4.94
C HIS A 79 18.22 11.59 5.35
N ARG A 80 18.98 12.39 6.09
CA ARG A 80 20.42 12.17 6.32
C ARG A 80 20.74 10.90 7.11
N THR A 81 19.87 10.51 8.04
CA THR A 81 20.16 9.39 8.96
C THR A 81 19.03 8.36 8.90
N PRO A 82 19.32 7.06 9.19
CA PRO A 82 18.29 6.02 9.26
C PRO A 82 17.17 6.38 10.24
N ARG A 83 17.50 6.97 11.38
CA ARG A 83 16.53 7.45 12.39
C ARG A 83 15.55 8.46 11.79
N THR A 84 16.05 9.46 11.06
CA THR A 84 15.19 10.48 10.43
C THR A 84 14.36 9.91 9.29
N ARG A 85 14.84 8.89 8.60
CA ARG A 85 14.10 8.15 7.57
C ARG A 85 12.93 7.37 8.16
N LEU A 86 13.14 6.63 9.25
CA LEU A 86 12.09 5.92 9.97
C LEU A 86 11.02 6.88 10.50
N LYS A 87 11.40 8.02 11.06
CA LYS A 87 10.45 9.06 11.49
C LYS A 87 9.68 9.65 10.31
N ALA A 88 10.31 9.83 9.15
CA ALA A 88 9.63 10.29 7.94
C ALA A 88 8.62 9.26 7.43
N LEU A 89 8.90 7.95 7.54
CA LEU A 89 7.92 6.90 7.26
C LEU A 89 6.70 7.01 8.19
N VAL A 90 6.93 7.18 9.49
CA VAL A 90 5.82 7.36 10.45
C VAL A 90 4.96 8.59 10.09
N ARG A 91 5.58 9.69 9.67
CA ARG A 91 4.86 10.89 9.22
C ARG A 91 4.03 10.64 7.96
N ALA A 92 4.57 9.92 6.98
CA ALA A 92 3.82 9.52 5.79
C ALA A 92 2.57 8.69 6.15
N PHE A 93 2.65 7.83 7.17
CA PHE A 93 1.49 7.11 7.69
C PHE A 93 0.45 8.05 8.33
N ILE A 94 0.91 9.04 9.11
CA ILE A 94 0.01 10.02 9.77
C ILE A 94 -0.69 10.92 8.73
N GLU A 95 -0.02 11.27 7.64
CA GLU A 95 -0.60 12.10 6.57
C GLU A 95 -1.86 11.47 5.97
N GLN A 96 -1.93 10.15 5.92
CA GLN A 96 -3.08 9.40 5.39
C GLN A 96 -4.18 9.12 6.44
N ARG A 97 -4.07 9.64 7.67
CA ARG A 97 -4.95 9.29 8.80
C ARG A 97 -6.46 9.43 8.54
N HIS A 98 -6.87 10.48 7.83
CA HIS A 98 -8.30 10.70 7.55
C HIS A 98 -8.85 9.64 6.59
N LEU A 99 -8.10 9.31 5.54
CA LEU A 99 -8.47 8.28 4.60
C LEU A 99 -8.42 6.89 5.25
N ALA A 100 -7.41 6.63 6.08
CA ALA A 100 -7.31 5.39 6.84
C ALA A 100 -8.45 5.24 7.86
N ALA A 101 -8.88 6.31 8.53
CA ALA A 101 -10.03 6.29 9.43
C ALA A 101 -11.35 6.05 8.68
N GLU A 102 -11.47 6.51 7.43
CA GLU A 102 -12.66 6.29 6.61
C GLU A 102 -12.72 4.88 6.01
N ARG A 103 -11.59 4.37 5.50
CA ARG A 103 -11.54 3.18 4.61
C ARG A 103 -10.55 2.09 5.03
N GLY A 104 -9.78 2.29 6.10
CA GLY A 104 -8.71 1.37 6.51
C GLY A 104 -7.40 1.57 5.74
N CYS A 105 -6.43 0.72 6.05
CA CYS A 105 -5.17 0.67 5.29
C CYS A 105 -5.40 -0.02 3.95
N PRO A 106 -5.15 0.61 2.79
CA PRO A 106 -5.42 0.00 1.48
C PRO A 106 -4.63 -1.31 1.27
N HIS A 107 -3.40 -1.35 1.77
CA HIS A 107 -2.54 -2.52 1.64
C HIS A 107 -2.94 -3.65 2.59
N GLY A 108 -3.19 -3.31 3.87
CA GLY A 108 -3.61 -4.28 4.88
C GLY A 108 -4.97 -4.89 4.57
N SER A 109 -5.95 -4.10 4.13
CA SER A 109 -7.27 -4.59 3.74
C SER A 109 -7.19 -5.56 2.56
N LEU A 110 -6.45 -5.21 1.51
CA LEU A 110 -6.28 -6.08 0.35
C LEU A 110 -5.56 -7.39 0.71
N CYS A 111 -4.52 -7.34 1.58
CA CYS A 111 -3.88 -8.54 2.08
C CYS A 111 -4.87 -9.44 2.82
N GLN A 112 -5.72 -8.88 3.69
CA GLN A 112 -6.71 -9.66 4.46
C GLN A 112 -7.78 -10.29 3.57
N GLU A 113 -8.23 -9.61 2.51
CA GLU A 113 -9.19 -10.17 1.55
C GLU A 113 -8.58 -11.34 0.75
N LEU A 114 -7.27 -11.30 0.49
CA LEU A 114 -6.56 -12.33 -0.26
C LEU A 114 -5.95 -13.43 0.63
N ASP A 115 -5.94 -13.26 1.95
CA ASP A 115 -5.28 -14.19 2.90
C ASP A 115 -5.87 -15.59 2.88
N LYS A 116 -7.15 -15.73 2.54
CA LYS A 116 -7.84 -17.02 2.44
C LYS A 116 -7.62 -17.74 1.12
N ARG A 117 -6.91 -17.14 0.19
CA ARG A 117 -6.53 -17.74 -1.09
C ARG A 117 -5.16 -18.40 -0.95
N ASP A 118 -4.94 -19.49 -1.67
CA ASP A 118 -3.64 -20.16 -1.79
C ASP A 118 -3.23 -20.14 -3.27
N ASP A 119 -2.98 -18.93 -3.79
CA ASP A 119 -2.68 -18.70 -5.19
C ASP A 119 -1.64 -17.58 -5.41
N ASP A 120 -1.40 -17.23 -6.68
CA ASP A 120 -0.43 -16.22 -7.08
C ASP A 120 -0.80 -14.82 -6.56
N LEU A 121 -2.09 -14.48 -6.49
CA LEU A 121 -2.54 -13.19 -5.96
C LEU A 121 -2.24 -13.01 -4.48
N GLN A 122 -2.44 -14.06 -3.67
CA GLN A 122 -2.06 -14.04 -2.26
C GLN A 122 -0.55 -13.82 -2.11
N ARG A 123 0.24 -14.53 -2.92
CA ARG A 123 1.72 -14.35 -2.93
C ARG A 123 2.14 -12.95 -3.38
N ALA A 124 1.46 -12.40 -4.39
CA ALA A 124 1.72 -11.03 -4.86
C ALA A 124 1.37 -9.98 -3.78
N ALA A 125 0.23 -10.13 -3.10
CA ALA A 125 -0.22 -9.21 -2.06
C ALA A 125 0.73 -9.13 -0.85
N ARG A 126 1.41 -10.22 -0.50
CA ARG A 126 2.43 -10.24 0.58
C ARG A 126 3.49 -9.15 0.40
N ARG A 127 3.84 -8.82 -0.85
CA ARG A 127 4.83 -7.79 -1.18
C ARG A 127 4.45 -6.40 -0.64
N LEU A 128 3.14 -6.12 -0.50
CA LEU A 128 2.64 -4.85 0.03
C LEU A 128 3.07 -4.62 1.49
N ILE A 129 3.28 -5.68 2.25
CA ILE A 129 3.76 -5.63 3.64
C ILE A 129 5.25 -5.94 3.71
N GLU A 130 5.76 -6.89 2.94
CA GLU A 130 7.18 -7.29 2.98
C GLU A 130 8.13 -6.16 2.55
N VAL A 131 7.75 -5.35 1.55
CA VAL A 131 8.60 -4.27 1.05
C VAL A 131 8.88 -3.21 2.15
N PRO A 132 7.87 -2.60 2.79
CA PRO A 132 8.12 -1.65 3.88
C PRO A 132 8.76 -2.30 5.11
N LEU A 133 8.44 -3.58 5.40
CA LEU A 133 9.05 -4.31 6.50
C LEU A 133 10.57 -4.45 6.31
N ARG A 134 11.00 -4.95 5.14
CA ARG A 134 12.43 -5.11 4.82
C ARG A 134 13.17 -3.77 4.79
N TRP A 135 12.53 -2.72 4.27
CA TRP A 135 13.13 -1.39 4.27
C TRP A 135 13.33 -0.89 5.71
N ALA A 136 12.33 -1.02 6.59
CA ALA A 136 12.44 -0.62 7.99
C ALA A 136 13.52 -1.42 8.72
N GLN A 137 13.59 -2.74 8.51
CA GLN A 137 14.65 -3.60 9.04
C GLN A 137 16.04 -3.11 8.62
N ASN A 138 16.21 -2.74 7.34
CA ASN A 138 17.48 -2.19 6.86
C ASN A 138 17.84 -0.87 7.56
N GLN A 139 16.86 0.03 7.79
CA GLN A 139 17.12 1.27 8.51
C GLN A 139 17.54 1.00 9.96
N PHE A 140 16.89 0.09 10.69
CA PHE A 140 17.29 -0.29 12.04
C PHE A 140 18.68 -0.96 12.07
N SER A 141 19.00 -1.80 11.08
CA SER A 141 20.33 -2.39 10.93
C SER A 141 21.41 -1.31 10.74
N GLN A 142 21.14 -0.28 9.94
CA GLN A 142 22.04 0.86 9.76
C GLN A 142 22.20 1.72 11.03
N MET A 143 21.26 1.66 11.97
CA MET A 143 21.40 2.25 13.30
C MET A 143 22.27 1.39 14.24
N GLY A 144 22.78 0.23 13.80
CA GLY A 144 23.57 -0.69 14.61
C GLY A 144 22.74 -1.62 15.50
N ARG A 145 21.43 -1.73 15.27
CA ARG A 145 20.54 -2.57 16.07
C ARG A 145 20.68 -4.04 15.67
N ARG A 146 20.94 -4.90 16.67
CA ARG A 146 20.99 -6.37 16.46
C ARG A 146 19.60 -7.00 16.36
N ASP A 147 18.61 -6.35 16.94
CA ASP A 147 17.18 -6.70 16.96
C ASP A 147 16.38 -5.97 15.85
N ALA A 148 17.05 -5.61 14.74
CA ALA A 148 16.46 -4.81 13.65
C ALA A 148 15.21 -5.44 13.03
N GLU A 149 15.13 -6.77 12.96
CA GLU A 149 13.95 -7.49 12.46
C GLU A 149 12.75 -7.31 13.40
N ASP A 150 12.95 -7.53 14.70
CA ASP A 150 11.89 -7.38 15.71
C ASP A 150 11.39 -5.93 15.78
N LEU A 151 12.30 -4.96 15.67
CA LEU A 151 11.95 -3.53 15.64
C LEU A 151 11.15 -3.16 14.39
N ALA A 152 11.48 -3.74 13.24
CA ALA A 152 10.71 -3.52 12.01
C ALA A 152 9.31 -4.13 12.11
N VAL A 153 9.20 -5.35 12.64
CA VAL A 153 7.90 -5.99 12.92
C VAL A 153 7.08 -5.12 13.89
N ALA A 154 7.68 -4.63 14.98
CA ALA A 154 7.00 -3.77 15.94
C ALA A 154 6.47 -2.48 15.29
N LEU A 155 7.27 -1.82 14.43
CA LEU A 155 6.89 -0.59 13.74
C LEU A 155 5.72 -0.81 12.78
N ILE A 156 5.80 -1.84 11.92
CA ILE A 156 4.77 -2.13 10.92
C ILE A 156 3.49 -2.65 11.59
N SER A 157 3.62 -3.48 12.62
CA SER A 157 2.47 -3.97 13.41
C SER A 157 1.74 -2.82 14.12
N ALA A 158 2.47 -1.86 14.70
CA ALA A 158 1.87 -0.68 15.32
C ALA A 158 1.08 0.15 14.29
N TYR A 159 1.62 0.35 13.08
CA TYR A 159 0.90 1.03 12.00
C TYR A 159 -0.36 0.29 11.57
N GLN A 160 -0.28 -1.02 11.34
CA GLN A 160 -1.45 -1.82 10.93
C GLN A 160 -2.52 -1.84 12.03
N GLY A 161 -2.09 -2.01 13.28
CA GLY A 161 -3.00 -2.01 14.43
C GLY A 161 -3.71 -0.67 14.62
N VAL A 162 -2.98 0.45 14.57
CA VAL A 162 -3.62 1.77 14.73
C VAL A 162 -4.49 2.13 13.53
N SER A 163 -4.16 1.69 12.32
CA SER A 163 -5.01 1.89 11.14
C SER A 163 -6.35 1.16 11.28
N LEU A 164 -6.33 -0.07 11.76
CA LEU A 164 -7.55 -0.83 12.07
C LEU A 164 -8.40 -0.13 13.14
N LEU A 165 -7.78 0.30 14.24
CA LEU A 165 -8.48 1.01 15.32
C LEU A 165 -9.08 2.33 14.83
N ALA A 166 -8.31 3.13 14.07
CA ALA A 166 -8.77 4.39 13.51
C ALA A 166 -9.96 4.18 12.57
N ASN A 167 -9.93 3.16 11.73
CA ASN A 167 -11.03 2.82 10.85
C ASN A 167 -12.28 2.34 11.60
N THR A 168 -12.11 1.41 12.54
CA THR A 168 -13.23 0.85 13.32
C THR A 168 -13.93 1.92 14.16
N LEU A 169 -13.15 2.82 14.78
CA LEU A 169 -13.67 3.85 15.69
C LEU A 169 -13.95 5.18 14.98
N ARG A 170 -13.66 5.28 13.67
CA ARG A 170 -13.77 6.51 12.87
C ARG A 170 -13.02 7.70 13.50
N ASP A 171 -11.88 7.42 14.14
CA ASP A 171 -11.05 8.39 14.86
C ASP A 171 -9.65 8.50 14.24
N PRO A 172 -9.40 9.50 13.36
CA PRO A 172 -8.08 9.70 12.76
C PRO A 172 -7.00 10.16 13.77
N ASP A 173 -7.40 10.69 14.93
CA ASP A 173 -6.47 11.17 15.95
C ASP A 173 -5.75 10.04 16.66
N LEU A 174 -6.28 8.81 16.60
CA LEU A 174 -5.56 7.61 17.05
C LEU A 174 -4.23 7.46 16.33
N MET A 175 -4.23 7.61 15.00
CA MET A 175 -3.01 7.53 14.20
C MET A 175 -2.03 8.68 14.52
N LEU A 176 -2.53 9.87 14.80
CA LEU A 176 -1.70 11.00 15.21
C LEU A 176 -1.02 10.76 16.57
N ARG A 177 -1.78 10.24 17.55
CA ARG A 177 -1.26 9.90 18.89
C ARG A 177 -0.21 8.79 18.83
N GLU A 178 -0.51 7.71 18.11
CA GLU A 178 0.41 6.59 17.94
C GLU A 178 1.66 6.99 17.16
N GLY A 179 1.52 7.79 16.10
CA GLY A 179 2.66 8.28 15.35
C GLY A 179 3.63 9.10 16.21
N ARG A 180 3.11 9.99 17.09
CA ARG A 180 3.95 10.71 18.07
C ARG A 180 4.64 9.77 19.05
N ARG A 181 3.97 8.70 19.46
CA ARG A 181 4.56 7.67 20.33
C ARG A 181 5.69 6.94 19.60
N LEU A 182 5.47 6.53 18.36
CA LEU A 182 6.46 5.86 17.52
C LEU A 182 7.68 6.74 17.24
N GLU A 183 7.50 8.03 16.98
CA GLU A 183 8.63 8.94 16.81
C GLU A 183 9.51 9.03 18.08
N ARG A 184 8.90 9.13 19.26
CA ARG A 184 9.65 9.12 20.55
C ARG A 184 10.33 7.78 20.78
N TRP A 185 9.66 6.68 20.46
CA TRP A 185 10.25 5.35 20.56
C TRP A 185 11.48 5.20 19.64
N ILE A 186 11.39 5.63 18.39
CA ILE A 186 12.54 5.64 17.47
C ILE A 186 13.68 6.54 18.01
N ASP A 187 13.36 7.67 18.65
CA ASP A 187 14.37 8.54 19.24
C ASP A 187 15.08 7.90 20.45
N SER A 188 14.44 6.98 21.15
CA SER A 188 15.00 6.27 22.32
C SER A 188 15.88 5.07 21.95
N LEU A 189 15.87 4.61 20.68
CA LEU A 189 16.68 3.49 20.21
C LEU A 189 18.12 3.90 19.87
#